data_2cfae42c8fd99504978a33b8f7113c32
#
_entry.id   2cfae42c8fd99504978a33b8f7113c32
#
_cell.length_a   1.000
_cell.length_b   1.000
_cell.length_c   1.000
_cell.angle_alpha   90.00
_cell.angle_beta   90.00
_cell.angle_gamma   90.00
#
_symmetry.space_group_name_H-M   'P 1'
#
loop_
_entity.id
_entity.type
_entity.pdbx_description
1 polymer ?
#
loop_
_entity_poly.entity_id
_entity_poly.type
_entity_poly.pdbx_seq_one_letter_code
_entity_poly.pdbx_strand_id
1 'polypeptide(L)'
;MSDANTYFVVKKKAVPEVLLKVVEAKRLLETRKVTTVQDAVEQVGISRSSFYKYQDDIMEFHDTAKGTTITLSVQMDDEQGLLSDLLHIVAVYKANILTIHQSIPVNGSASLSLSVQLPQTGRDVSDMLESMGSIVGVHYVKVLAKE
;
A
#
# COMPACT_ATOMS: atom_id res chain seq x y z
N MET A 1 29.88 9.39 -16.09
CA MET A 1 28.75 9.07 -15.22
C MET A 1 27.57 8.59 -16.05
N SER A 2 27.02 7.45 -15.73
CA SER A 2 25.95 6.86 -16.54
C SER A 2 24.61 7.46 -16.15
N ASP A 3 23.86 7.97 -17.13
CA ASP A 3 22.47 8.43 -16.94
C ASP A 3 21.47 7.27 -16.91
N ALA A 4 21.95 6.02 -17.02
CA ALA A 4 21.11 4.85 -17.09
C ALA A 4 20.21 4.61 -15.86
N ASN A 5 20.59 5.19 -14.71
CA ASN A 5 19.82 5.07 -13.46
C ASN A 5 19.02 6.32 -13.11
N THR A 6 18.86 7.25 -14.06
CA THR A 6 18.05 8.44 -13.85
C THR A 6 16.62 8.16 -14.26
N TYR A 7 15.66 8.49 -13.39
CA TYR A 7 14.24 8.29 -13.62
C TYR A 7 13.51 9.63 -13.65
N PHE A 8 12.46 9.68 -14.45
CA PHE A 8 11.57 10.83 -14.49
C PHE A 8 10.17 10.36 -14.08
N VAL A 9 9.50 11.14 -13.25
CA VAL A 9 8.10 10.90 -12.92
C VAL A 9 7.25 11.75 -13.86
N VAL A 10 6.37 11.11 -14.62
CA VAL A 10 5.61 11.75 -15.69
C VAL A 10 4.12 11.41 -15.51
N LYS A 11 3.26 12.41 -15.67
CA LYS A 11 1.82 12.16 -15.66
C LYS A 11 1.43 11.35 -16.91
N LYS A 12 0.45 10.46 -16.75
CA LYS A 12 -0.02 9.58 -17.83
C LYS A 12 -0.30 10.34 -19.14
N LYS A 13 -0.91 11.53 -19.05
CA LYS A 13 -1.26 12.34 -20.23
C LYS A 13 -0.06 12.79 -21.06
N ALA A 14 1.13 12.82 -20.45
CA ALA A 14 2.37 13.24 -21.11
C ALA A 14 3.17 12.06 -21.64
N VAL A 15 2.73 10.83 -21.40
CA VAL A 15 3.44 9.63 -21.83
C VAL A 15 3.03 9.29 -23.26
N PRO A 16 3.98 9.04 -24.20
CA PRO A 16 3.66 8.59 -25.54
C PRO A 16 2.83 7.31 -25.54
N GLU A 17 1.91 7.20 -26.49
CA GLU A 17 0.97 6.08 -26.55
C GLU A 17 1.65 4.72 -26.59
N VAL A 18 2.75 4.58 -27.32
CA VAL A 18 3.49 3.30 -27.39
C VAL A 18 3.93 2.82 -26.03
N LEU A 19 4.37 3.73 -25.15
CA LEU A 19 4.80 3.38 -23.80
C LEU A 19 3.62 2.97 -22.92
N LEU A 20 2.47 3.62 -23.06
CA LEU A 20 1.24 3.22 -22.35
C LEU A 20 0.81 1.82 -22.77
N LYS A 21 0.92 1.50 -24.05
CA LYS A 21 0.59 0.16 -24.56
C LYS A 21 1.56 -0.90 -24.09
N VAL A 22 2.83 -0.56 -23.93
CA VAL A 22 3.81 -1.48 -23.31
C VAL A 22 3.41 -1.81 -21.87
N VAL A 23 3.02 -0.81 -21.08
CA VAL A 23 2.54 -1.02 -19.70
C VAL A 23 1.30 -1.91 -19.70
N GLU A 24 0.35 -1.67 -20.60
CA GLU A 24 -0.86 -2.48 -20.70
C GLU A 24 -0.56 -3.93 -21.08
N ALA A 25 0.34 -4.16 -22.04
CA ALA A 25 0.77 -5.51 -22.42
C ALA A 25 1.42 -6.24 -21.25
N LYS A 26 2.27 -5.56 -20.47
CA LYS A 26 2.87 -6.12 -19.27
C LYS A 26 1.80 -6.51 -18.25
N ARG A 27 0.78 -5.68 -18.07
CA ARG A 27 -0.33 -5.97 -17.15
C ARG A 27 -1.11 -7.20 -17.59
N LEU A 28 -1.38 -7.36 -18.89
CA LEU A 28 -2.05 -8.55 -19.41
C LEU A 28 -1.26 -9.83 -19.12
N LEU A 29 0.06 -9.77 -19.23
CA LEU A 29 0.93 -10.92 -18.90
C LEU A 29 0.95 -11.20 -17.40
N GLU A 30 1.07 -10.17 -16.57
CA GLU A 30 1.11 -10.30 -15.11
C GLU A 30 -0.20 -10.84 -14.54
N THR A 31 -1.33 -10.41 -15.07
CA THR A 31 -2.66 -10.87 -14.63
C THR A 31 -3.07 -12.17 -15.28
N ARG A 32 -2.23 -12.73 -16.15
CA ARG A 32 -2.46 -13.98 -16.86
C ARG A 32 -3.70 -13.97 -17.76
N LYS A 33 -4.12 -12.79 -18.22
CA LYS A 33 -5.17 -12.67 -19.23
C LYS A 33 -4.69 -13.15 -20.59
N VAL A 34 -3.40 -13.06 -20.83
CA VAL A 34 -2.71 -13.66 -21.98
C VAL A 34 -1.49 -14.41 -21.46
N THR A 35 -1.00 -15.39 -22.23
CA THR A 35 0.13 -16.24 -21.81
C THR A 35 1.39 -15.95 -22.59
N THR A 36 1.31 -15.30 -23.75
CA THR A 36 2.46 -15.02 -24.61
C THR A 36 2.60 -13.53 -24.88
N VAL A 37 3.85 -13.10 -25.13
CA VAL A 37 4.12 -11.71 -25.54
C VAL A 37 3.40 -11.39 -26.85
N GLN A 38 3.38 -12.34 -27.80
CA GLN A 38 2.69 -12.15 -29.08
C GLN A 38 1.21 -11.82 -28.89
N ASP A 39 0.52 -12.55 -28.03
CA ASP A 39 -0.88 -12.30 -27.73
C ASP A 39 -1.08 -10.92 -27.07
N ALA A 40 -0.19 -10.58 -26.14
CA ALA A 40 -0.26 -9.29 -25.43
C ALA A 40 -0.09 -8.13 -26.41
N VAL A 41 0.94 -8.16 -27.26
CA VAL A 41 1.21 -7.05 -28.19
C VAL A 41 0.16 -6.94 -29.30
N GLU A 42 -0.40 -8.05 -29.74
CA GLU A 42 -1.52 -8.04 -30.70
C GLU A 42 -2.75 -7.38 -30.09
N GLN A 43 -3.05 -7.71 -28.86
CA GLN A 43 -4.22 -7.17 -28.17
C GLN A 43 -4.13 -5.66 -27.96
N VAL A 44 -2.96 -5.13 -27.64
CA VAL A 44 -2.78 -3.69 -27.44
C VAL A 44 -2.37 -2.94 -28.71
N GLY A 45 -1.99 -3.64 -29.77
CA GLY A 45 -1.72 -3.05 -31.08
C GLY A 45 -0.33 -2.45 -31.25
N ILE A 46 0.70 -3.10 -30.69
CA ILE A 46 2.10 -2.72 -30.89
C ILE A 46 2.90 -3.89 -31.45
N SER A 47 4.13 -3.62 -31.92
CA SER A 47 5.02 -4.66 -32.37
C SER A 47 5.76 -5.32 -31.19
N ARG A 48 6.21 -6.57 -31.39
CA ARG A 48 7.05 -7.24 -30.41
C ARG A 48 8.34 -6.47 -30.16
N SER A 49 8.93 -5.90 -31.19
CA SER A 49 10.16 -5.13 -31.05
C SER A 49 9.98 -3.90 -30.16
N SER A 50 8.84 -3.19 -30.28
CA SER A 50 8.52 -2.06 -29.41
C SER A 50 8.36 -2.53 -27.95
N PHE A 51 7.68 -3.65 -27.74
CA PHE A 51 7.52 -4.22 -26.41
C PHE A 51 8.87 -4.53 -25.76
N TYR A 52 9.74 -5.28 -26.46
CA TYR A 52 11.05 -5.65 -25.90
C TYR A 52 11.98 -4.45 -25.72
N LYS A 53 11.84 -3.44 -26.56
CA LYS A 53 12.66 -2.23 -26.43
C LYS A 53 12.40 -1.49 -25.13
N TYR A 54 11.15 -1.42 -24.70
CA TYR A 54 10.73 -0.59 -23.57
C TYR A 54 10.26 -1.35 -22.34
N GLN A 55 10.21 -2.68 -22.35
CA GLN A 55 9.61 -3.46 -21.27
C GLN A 55 10.23 -3.20 -19.89
N ASP A 56 11.54 -2.93 -19.85
CA ASP A 56 12.27 -2.70 -18.60
C ASP A 56 12.44 -1.21 -18.29
N ASP A 57 11.99 -0.34 -19.19
CA ASP A 57 12.22 1.10 -19.10
C ASP A 57 11.00 1.86 -18.63
N ILE A 58 9.85 1.21 -18.52
CA ILE A 58 8.61 1.86 -18.08
C ILE A 58 7.82 0.97 -17.13
N MET A 59 7.29 1.58 -16.09
CA MET A 59 6.40 0.95 -15.12
C MET A 59 5.46 1.99 -14.53
N GLU A 60 4.31 1.54 -14.04
CA GLU A 60 3.44 2.44 -13.30
C GLU A 60 4.12 2.83 -11.98
N PHE A 61 4.10 4.13 -11.70
CA PHE A 61 4.53 4.65 -10.41
C PHE A 61 3.32 4.71 -9.47
N HIS A 62 3.39 3.92 -8.41
CA HIS A 62 2.35 3.94 -7.39
C HIS A 62 2.79 4.90 -6.29
N ASP A 63 2.11 6.05 -6.24
CA ASP A 63 2.36 7.03 -5.19
C ASP A 63 1.66 6.55 -3.91
N THR A 64 2.44 5.93 -3.04
CA THR A 64 1.94 5.47 -1.75
C THR A 64 1.51 6.62 -0.83
N ALA A 65 1.92 7.85 -1.14
CA ALA A 65 1.49 9.03 -0.38
C ALA A 65 0.03 9.43 -0.64
N LYS A 66 -0.64 8.85 -1.64
CA LYS A 66 -2.05 9.14 -1.94
C LYS A 66 -3.04 8.39 -1.04
N GLY A 67 -2.58 7.48 -0.22
CA GLY A 67 -3.44 6.82 0.77
C GLY A 67 -3.80 7.77 1.91
N THR A 68 -4.84 7.42 2.66
CA THR A 68 -5.20 8.14 3.89
C THR A 68 -4.26 7.70 5.01
N THR A 69 -3.61 8.64 5.65
CA THR A 69 -2.79 8.39 6.84
C THR A 69 -3.57 8.76 8.08
N ILE A 70 -3.68 7.84 9.03
CA ILE A 70 -4.30 8.11 10.32
C ILE A 70 -3.31 7.84 11.44
N THR A 71 -3.37 8.67 12.47
CA THR A 71 -2.59 8.50 13.69
C THR A 71 -3.54 8.15 14.82
N LEU A 72 -3.24 7.04 15.49
CA LEU A 72 -4.08 6.47 16.53
C LEU A 72 -3.35 6.49 17.87
N SER A 73 -4.12 6.71 18.94
CA SER A 73 -3.67 6.45 20.30
C SER A 73 -4.50 5.29 20.84
N VAL A 74 -3.82 4.27 21.34
CA VAL A 74 -4.43 3.08 21.90
C VAL A 74 -3.99 2.95 23.36
N GLN A 75 -4.97 2.81 24.25
CA GLN A 75 -4.71 2.48 25.65
C GLN A 75 -5.09 1.03 25.85
N MET A 76 -4.15 0.25 26.38
CA MET A 76 -4.34 -1.20 26.54
C MET A 76 -3.68 -1.71 27.81
N ASP A 77 -4.09 -2.90 28.24
CA ASP A 77 -3.42 -3.61 29.31
C ASP A 77 -2.02 -4.05 28.87
N ASP A 78 -1.11 -4.12 29.80
CA ASP A 78 0.23 -4.66 29.55
C ASP A 78 0.16 -6.20 29.61
N GLU A 79 -0.35 -6.80 28.54
CA GLU A 79 -0.47 -8.23 28.40
C GLU A 79 0.30 -8.74 27.19
N GLN A 80 0.96 -9.88 27.35
CA GLN A 80 1.69 -10.52 26.29
C GLN A 80 0.74 -10.93 25.14
N GLY A 81 1.12 -10.63 23.92
CA GLY A 81 0.34 -10.97 22.73
C GLY A 81 -0.69 -9.92 22.31
N LEU A 82 -1.04 -8.97 23.17
CA LEU A 82 -2.05 -7.96 22.87
C LEU A 82 -1.62 -7.03 21.74
N LEU A 83 -0.36 -6.61 21.74
CA LEU A 83 0.19 -5.81 20.65
C LEU A 83 0.14 -6.56 19.32
N SER A 84 0.49 -7.85 19.33
CA SER A 84 0.41 -8.68 18.12
C SER A 84 -1.01 -8.79 17.59
N ASP A 85 -2.00 -8.89 18.45
CA ASP A 85 -3.40 -8.94 18.04
C ASP A 85 -3.84 -7.64 17.38
N LEU A 86 -3.43 -6.50 17.91
CA LEU A 86 -3.69 -5.20 17.30
C LEU A 86 -3.06 -5.07 15.93
N LEU A 87 -1.79 -5.44 15.80
CA LEU A 87 -1.07 -5.37 14.53
C LEU A 87 -1.64 -6.32 13.49
N HIS A 88 -2.17 -7.47 13.91
CA HIS A 88 -2.84 -8.40 13.03
C HIS A 88 -4.09 -7.77 12.39
N ILE A 89 -4.88 -7.05 13.17
CA ILE A 89 -6.05 -6.34 12.64
C ILE A 89 -5.64 -5.30 11.59
N VAL A 90 -4.59 -4.54 11.87
CA VAL A 90 -4.05 -3.58 10.89
C VAL A 90 -3.71 -4.29 9.57
N ALA A 91 -3.08 -5.46 9.65
CA ALA A 91 -2.74 -6.26 8.47
C ALA A 91 -3.98 -6.77 7.72
N VAL A 92 -5.02 -7.21 8.43
CA VAL A 92 -6.28 -7.67 7.82
C VAL A 92 -6.91 -6.57 6.97
N TYR A 93 -6.84 -5.33 7.41
CA TYR A 93 -7.39 -4.18 6.68
C TYR A 93 -6.43 -3.62 5.63
N LYS A 94 -5.31 -4.31 5.36
CA LYS A 94 -4.34 -3.92 4.33
C LYS A 94 -3.68 -2.56 4.61
N ALA A 95 -3.70 -2.12 5.84
CA ALA A 95 -3.05 -0.88 6.24
C ALA A 95 -1.55 -1.10 6.40
N ASN A 96 -0.77 -0.08 6.05
CA ASN A 96 0.68 -0.10 6.19
C ASN A 96 1.07 0.70 7.44
N ILE A 97 1.88 0.10 8.31
CA ILE A 97 2.35 0.77 9.52
C ILE A 97 3.52 1.69 9.15
N LEU A 98 3.35 2.98 9.41
CA LEU A 98 4.38 3.99 9.16
C LEU A 98 5.22 4.23 10.40
N THR A 99 4.59 4.38 11.55
CA THR A 99 5.27 4.57 12.83
C THR A 99 4.56 3.79 13.92
N ILE A 100 5.31 3.32 14.88
CA ILE A 100 4.80 2.65 16.07
C ILE A 100 5.64 3.09 17.27
N HIS A 101 4.98 3.52 18.33
CA HIS A 101 5.64 3.90 19.56
C HIS A 101 4.82 3.40 20.74
N GLN A 102 5.42 2.58 21.59
CA GLN A 102 4.81 2.08 22.81
C GLN A 102 5.52 2.68 24.00
N SER A 103 4.74 3.26 24.91
CA SER A 103 5.29 3.76 26.16
C SER A 103 5.69 2.61 27.11
N ILE A 104 6.57 2.91 28.04
CA ILE A 104 6.89 1.97 29.11
C ILE A 104 5.61 1.77 29.93
N PRO A 105 5.19 0.51 30.18
CA PRO A 105 3.98 0.25 30.95
C PRO A 105 4.05 0.79 32.37
N VAL A 106 2.95 1.39 32.81
CA VAL A 106 2.81 1.92 34.17
C VAL A 106 1.50 1.38 34.76
N ASN A 107 1.58 0.78 35.90
CA ASN A 107 0.42 0.23 36.61
C ASN A 107 -0.38 -0.78 35.79
N GLY A 108 0.32 -1.61 35.01
CA GLY A 108 -0.34 -2.63 34.17
C GLY A 108 -1.01 -2.10 32.92
N SER A 109 -0.75 -0.85 32.56
CA SER A 109 -1.33 -0.20 31.38
C SER A 109 -0.24 0.33 30.46
N ALA A 110 -0.44 0.19 29.17
CA ALA A 110 0.47 0.69 28.16
C ALA A 110 -0.26 1.60 27.16
N SER A 111 0.44 2.61 26.67
CA SER A 111 -0.04 3.49 25.63
C SER A 111 0.71 3.20 24.34
N LEU A 112 -0.04 3.07 23.26
CA LEU A 112 0.50 2.83 21.93
C LEU A 112 0.12 4.00 21.02
N SER A 113 1.11 4.56 20.33
CA SER A 113 0.90 5.53 19.27
C SER A 113 1.22 4.86 17.95
N LEU A 114 0.29 4.91 17.00
CA LEU A 114 0.37 4.16 15.77
C LEU A 114 -0.05 5.05 14.60
N SER A 115 0.83 5.22 13.61
CA SER A 115 0.47 5.87 12.35
C SER A 115 0.39 4.82 11.27
N VAL A 116 -0.75 4.75 10.60
CA VAL A 116 -0.99 3.78 9.54
C VAL A 116 -1.48 4.48 8.27
N GLN A 117 -1.10 3.92 7.15
CA GLN A 117 -1.56 4.35 5.85
C GLN A 117 -2.55 3.32 5.30
N LEU A 118 -3.74 3.80 4.97
CA LEU A 118 -4.82 2.96 4.44
C LEU A 118 -4.83 3.02 2.92
N PRO A 119 -5.11 1.91 2.24
CA PRO A 119 -5.26 1.93 0.80
C PRO A 119 -6.51 2.76 0.41
N GLN A 120 -6.49 3.35 -0.80
CA GLN A 120 -7.63 4.12 -1.31
C GLN A 120 -8.88 3.27 -1.50
N THR A 121 -8.68 1.99 -1.83
CA THR A 121 -9.76 1.02 -2.06
C THR A 121 -9.71 0.00 -0.94
N GLY A 122 -10.01 0.40 0.26
CA GLY A 122 -9.97 -0.48 1.41
C GLY A 122 -11.31 -0.56 2.12
N ARG A 123 -11.35 -1.43 3.12
CA ARG A 123 -12.46 -1.47 4.06
C ARG A 123 -12.49 -0.18 4.85
N ASP A 124 -13.66 0.13 5.38
CA ASP A 124 -13.87 1.34 6.16
C ASP A 124 -12.93 1.39 7.38
N VAL A 125 -12.35 2.58 7.59
CA VAL A 125 -11.53 2.87 8.77
C VAL A 125 -12.30 2.59 10.05
N SER A 126 -13.59 2.93 10.07
CA SER A 126 -14.46 2.73 11.24
C SER A 126 -14.52 1.26 11.66
N ASP A 127 -14.58 0.35 10.70
CA ASP A 127 -14.60 -1.10 10.97
C ASP A 127 -13.28 -1.55 11.60
N MET A 128 -12.16 -1.04 11.10
CA MET A 128 -10.85 -1.34 11.65
C MET A 128 -10.74 -0.87 13.10
N LEU A 129 -11.14 0.36 13.36
CA LEU A 129 -11.10 0.94 14.71
C LEU A 129 -12.00 0.17 15.68
N GLU A 130 -13.19 -0.21 15.23
CA GLU A 130 -14.11 -1.02 16.02
C GLU A 130 -13.52 -2.39 16.33
N SER A 131 -12.93 -3.05 15.35
CA SER A 131 -12.26 -4.35 15.54
C SER A 131 -11.12 -4.25 16.53
N MET A 132 -10.31 -3.20 16.47
CA MET A 132 -9.22 -2.97 17.41
C MET A 132 -9.75 -2.74 18.84
N GLY A 133 -10.79 -1.92 18.95
CA GLY A 133 -11.40 -1.60 20.25
C GLY A 133 -12.13 -2.76 20.89
N SER A 134 -12.52 -3.79 20.12
CA SER A 134 -13.22 -4.96 20.64
C SER A 134 -12.28 -6.02 21.21
N ILE A 135 -10.97 -5.87 21.04
CA ILE A 135 -10.02 -6.81 21.64
C ILE A 135 -10.06 -6.69 23.15
N VAL A 136 -10.16 -7.83 23.84
CA VAL A 136 -10.12 -7.85 25.30
C VAL A 136 -8.76 -7.34 25.77
N GLY A 137 -8.77 -6.34 26.65
CA GLY A 137 -7.55 -5.68 27.12
C GLY A 137 -7.29 -4.33 26.48
N VAL A 138 -7.96 -4.00 25.39
CA VAL A 138 -7.92 -2.68 24.78
C VAL A 138 -9.00 -1.81 25.43
N HIS A 139 -8.60 -0.70 26.02
CA HIS A 139 -9.53 0.20 26.74
C HIS A 139 -10.14 1.22 25.80
N TYR A 140 -9.34 1.81 24.91
CA TYR A 140 -9.85 2.69 23.87
C TYR A 140 -8.88 2.78 22.69
N VAL A 141 -9.43 3.13 21.55
CA VAL A 141 -8.70 3.49 20.35
C VAL A 141 -9.21 4.87 19.91
N LYS A 142 -8.29 5.83 19.82
CA LYS A 142 -8.65 7.22 19.55
C LYS A 142 -7.88 7.73 18.33
N VAL A 143 -8.58 8.35 17.39
CA VAL A 143 -7.95 8.98 16.24
C VAL A 143 -7.46 10.37 16.66
N LEU A 144 -6.14 10.59 16.52
CA LEU A 144 -5.51 11.87 16.84
C LEU A 144 -5.42 12.78 15.62
N ALA A 145 -5.16 12.18 14.44
CA ALA A 145 -5.02 12.95 13.20
C ALA A 145 -5.40 12.06 12.00
N LYS A 146 -5.92 12.71 10.97
CA LYS A 146 -6.26 12.06 9.70
C LYS A 146 -5.81 12.98 8.57
N GLU A 147 -4.95 12.46 7.68
CA GLU A 147 -4.43 13.20 6.54
C GLU A 147 -4.68 12.48 5.22
#